data_a3919389f18e23e037721cb94de07edc
#
_entry.id   a3919389f18e23e037721cb94de07edc
#
_cell.length_a   1.000
_cell.length_b   1.000
_cell.length_c   1.000
_cell.angle_alpha   90.00
_cell.angle_beta   90.00
_cell.angle_gamma   90.00
#
_symmetry.space_group_name_H-M   'P 1'
#
loop_
_entity.id
_entity.type
_entity.pdbx_description
1 polymer ?
#
loop_
_entity_poly.entity_id
_entity_poly.type
_entity_poly.pdbx_seq_one_letter_code
_entity_poly.pdbx_strand_id
1 'polypeptide(L)'
;MPNAKRTLTALLAALLLLSGCAVAGETETDSLNVEIVAFNVGKADAILVRLGESDYLIDAGLKKQFDTLESDLKALNVTHLKGVFLTHTDKDHGGGMVKLAESGVQIDAIYATEMYYEKSYDKHQAVKAADALDMDVTWLRAGDVIDAGSGCAFEVLGPLTLDEQDENNNSLVLRLTTPEGTALLMGDAELEEEAEIIAASADKLDADYLKVAHHGRDDATSAAFARMVSPQIAVISTDRTDEPRSAATSVIALLEDAGAAVYITEHFELGVRVRLTDGKAELIAE
;
A
#
# COMPACT_ATOMS: atom_id res chain seq x y z
N MET A 1 0.89 -19.26 -102.30
CA MET A 1 0.02 -18.83 -101.18
C MET A 1 0.23 -19.80 -100.00
N PRO A 2 0.98 -19.51 -98.99
CA PRO A 2 1.06 -20.38 -97.83
C PRO A 2 0.47 -19.71 -96.58
N ASN A 3 -0.27 -20.53 -95.87
CA ASN A 3 -0.90 -20.23 -94.61
C ASN A 3 0.12 -20.17 -93.44
N ALA A 4 0.16 -19.11 -92.74
CA ALA A 4 0.90 -18.99 -91.47
C ALA A 4 0.03 -19.47 -90.32
N LYS A 5 0.44 -20.54 -89.64
CA LYS A 5 -0.12 -20.96 -88.34
C LYS A 5 0.58 -20.20 -87.20
N ARG A 6 -0.19 -19.45 -86.49
CA ARG A 6 0.25 -18.83 -85.23
C ARG A 6 0.04 -19.79 -84.06
N THR A 7 1.11 -20.22 -83.48
CA THR A 7 1.11 -20.99 -82.24
C THR A 7 1.01 -19.96 -81.06
N LEU A 8 -0.01 -20.12 -80.25
CA LEU A 8 -0.25 -19.36 -79.07
C LEU A 8 0.38 -20.12 -77.89
N THR A 9 1.48 -19.55 -77.33
CA THR A 9 2.13 -20.10 -76.18
C THR A 9 1.46 -19.52 -74.94
N ALA A 10 0.75 -20.31 -74.17
CA ALA A 10 0.17 -19.93 -72.89
C ALA A 10 1.24 -19.94 -71.84
N LEU A 11 1.50 -18.74 -71.26
CA LEU A 11 2.35 -18.53 -70.08
C LEU A 11 1.51 -18.81 -68.86
N LEU A 12 1.75 -19.87 -68.12
CA LEU A 12 1.13 -20.16 -66.82
C LEU A 12 1.91 -19.42 -65.74
N ALA A 13 1.40 -18.30 -65.23
CA ALA A 13 1.96 -17.64 -64.08
C ALA A 13 1.45 -18.31 -62.79
N ALA A 14 2.33 -19.03 -62.13
CA ALA A 14 2.06 -19.60 -60.81
C ALA A 14 2.14 -18.48 -59.75
N LEU A 15 1.00 -18.09 -59.19
CA LEU A 15 0.90 -17.17 -58.07
C LEU A 15 1.16 -17.95 -56.77
N LEU A 16 2.38 -17.86 -56.24
CA LEU A 16 2.70 -18.34 -54.88
C LEU A 16 2.13 -17.37 -53.85
N LEU A 17 0.98 -17.74 -53.28
CA LEU A 17 0.47 -17.11 -52.07
C LEU A 17 1.33 -17.53 -50.87
N LEU A 18 2.29 -16.68 -50.52
CA LEU A 18 2.96 -16.75 -49.21
C LEU A 18 1.95 -16.31 -48.13
N SER A 19 1.29 -17.28 -47.50
CA SER A 19 0.57 -17.07 -46.24
C SER A 19 1.60 -16.76 -45.14
N GLY A 20 1.93 -15.52 -44.97
CA GLY A 20 2.64 -15.06 -43.79
C GLY A 20 1.71 -15.23 -42.60
N CYS A 21 1.88 -16.29 -41.81
CA CYS A 21 1.42 -16.29 -40.41
C CYS A 21 2.20 -15.19 -39.70
N ALA A 22 1.58 -14.04 -39.53
CA ALA A 22 2.01 -13.08 -38.50
C ALA A 22 1.75 -13.80 -37.16
N VAL A 23 2.79 -14.33 -36.55
CA VAL A 23 2.79 -14.63 -35.12
C VAL A 23 2.66 -13.27 -34.47
N ALA A 24 1.47 -12.94 -33.98
CA ALA A 24 1.31 -11.87 -33.02
C ALA A 24 2.19 -12.28 -31.82
N GLY A 25 3.35 -11.66 -31.68
CA GLY A 25 4.11 -11.75 -30.47
C GLY A 25 3.19 -11.20 -29.39
N GLU A 26 2.77 -12.05 -28.48
CA GLU A 26 2.27 -11.61 -27.20
C GLU A 26 3.41 -10.76 -26.62
N THR A 27 3.23 -9.45 -26.57
CA THR A 27 4.05 -8.60 -25.73
C THR A 27 3.75 -9.09 -24.33
N GLU A 28 4.65 -9.87 -23.71
CA GLU A 28 4.68 -9.98 -22.28
C GLU A 28 4.68 -8.55 -21.78
N THR A 29 3.55 -8.09 -21.29
CA THR A 29 3.50 -6.90 -20.48
C THR A 29 4.23 -7.32 -19.19
N ASP A 30 5.47 -6.83 -19.01
CA ASP A 30 6.18 -7.00 -17.75
C ASP A 30 5.20 -6.59 -16.65
N SER A 31 4.77 -7.56 -15.83
CA SER A 31 3.86 -7.29 -14.70
C SER A 31 4.55 -6.30 -13.76
N LEU A 32 3.82 -5.33 -13.26
CA LEU A 32 4.36 -4.35 -12.33
C LEU A 32 4.76 -5.09 -11.03
N ASN A 33 5.99 -4.93 -10.59
CA ASN A 33 6.37 -5.46 -9.28
C ASN A 33 5.69 -4.63 -8.18
N VAL A 34 4.67 -5.20 -7.53
CA VAL A 34 3.96 -4.59 -6.40
C VAL A 34 4.28 -5.38 -5.15
N GLU A 35 4.98 -4.76 -4.22
CA GLU A 35 5.36 -5.36 -2.95
C GLU A 35 4.98 -4.46 -1.79
N ILE A 36 4.38 -5.03 -0.75
CA ILE A 36 4.04 -4.36 0.50
C ILE A 36 4.82 -5.04 1.62
N VAL A 37 5.57 -4.25 2.39
CA VAL A 37 6.38 -4.73 3.52
C VAL A 37 5.93 -4.04 4.79
N ALA A 38 5.27 -4.77 5.69
CA ALA A 38 5.00 -4.29 7.04
C ALA A 38 6.18 -4.69 7.92
N PHE A 39 7.01 -3.71 8.31
CA PHE A 39 8.26 -3.97 9.04
C PHE A 39 8.04 -4.45 10.47
N ASN A 40 8.94 -5.29 10.97
CA ASN A 40 8.98 -5.69 12.37
C ASN A 40 9.70 -4.62 13.21
N VAL A 41 8.99 -3.57 13.55
CA VAL A 41 9.48 -2.45 14.37
C VAL A 41 8.79 -2.39 15.74
N GLY A 42 8.38 -3.55 16.26
CA GLY A 42 7.66 -3.68 17.51
C GLY A 42 6.16 -3.37 17.36
N LYS A 43 5.50 -2.93 18.44
CA LYS A 43 4.11 -2.42 18.37
C LYS A 43 4.18 -1.02 17.77
N ALA A 44 4.25 -0.95 16.44
CA ALA A 44 4.37 0.28 15.69
C ALA A 44 4.13 0.02 14.19
N ASP A 45 3.78 1.04 13.44
CA ASP A 45 3.60 0.95 12.00
C ASP A 45 4.76 1.61 11.24
N ALA A 46 5.33 0.85 10.33
CA ALA A 46 6.15 1.34 9.22
C ALA A 46 5.92 0.38 8.06
N ILE A 47 5.36 0.87 6.96
CA ILE A 47 4.94 0.03 5.85
C ILE A 47 5.52 0.58 4.56
N LEU A 48 6.41 -0.19 3.93
CA LEU A 48 6.91 0.12 2.60
C LEU A 48 5.94 -0.40 1.54
N VAL A 49 5.59 0.46 0.60
CA VAL A 49 4.86 0.09 -0.63
C VAL A 49 5.77 0.34 -1.81
N ARG A 50 6.16 -0.72 -2.50
CA ARG A 50 6.97 -0.69 -3.72
C ARG A 50 6.09 -0.89 -4.94
N LEU A 51 6.15 0.07 -5.87
CA LEU A 51 5.40 0.10 -7.13
C LEU A 51 6.40 0.18 -8.29
N GLY A 52 6.92 -0.95 -8.73
CA GLY A 52 8.05 -0.99 -9.66
C GLY A 52 9.30 -0.37 -9.06
N GLU A 53 9.74 0.76 -9.61
CA GLU A 53 10.91 1.51 -9.14
C GLU A 53 10.53 2.65 -8.16
N SER A 54 9.27 2.77 -7.79
CA SER A 54 8.76 3.82 -6.90
C SER A 54 8.44 3.26 -5.53
N ASP A 55 9.12 3.76 -4.51
CA ASP A 55 8.91 3.38 -3.12
C ASP A 55 8.13 4.48 -2.38
N TYR A 56 7.16 4.07 -1.56
CA TYR A 56 6.39 4.90 -0.64
C TYR A 56 6.49 4.31 0.76
N LEU A 57 6.49 5.15 1.79
CA LEU A 57 6.46 4.70 3.18
C LEU A 57 5.21 5.25 3.87
N ILE A 58 4.48 4.38 4.55
CA ILE A 58 3.35 4.74 5.39
C ILE A 58 3.77 4.54 6.84
N ASP A 59 3.81 5.64 7.60
CA ASP A 59 4.34 5.74 8.95
C ASP A 59 5.84 5.42 9.06
N ALA A 60 6.45 5.81 10.18
CA ALA A 60 7.88 5.63 10.41
C ALA A 60 8.17 5.00 11.79
N GLY A 61 7.16 4.43 12.42
CA GLY A 61 7.27 3.73 13.67
C GLY A 61 7.72 4.57 14.86
N LEU A 62 8.12 3.88 15.91
CA LEU A 62 8.64 4.50 17.13
C LEU A 62 10.04 5.08 16.92
N LYS A 63 10.29 6.26 17.49
CA LYS A 63 11.64 6.87 17.47
C LYS A 63 12.74 5.93 18.01
N LYS A 64 12.43 5.11 19.01
CA LYS A 64 13.39 4.16 19.61
C LYS A 64 13.73 2.97 18.71
N GLN A 65 12.84 2.66 17.73
CA GLN A 65 12.99 1.56 16.78
C GLN A 65 13.51 2.01 15.41
N PHE A 66 13.76 3.31 15.24
CA PHE A 66 14.13 3.86 13.93
C PHE A 66 15.43 3.24 13.37
N ASP A 67 16.39 2.92 14.23
CA ASP A 67 17.66 2.32 13.78
C ASP A 67 17.44 0.93 13.14
N THR A 68 16.43 0.18 13.59
CA THR A 68 15.95 -1.06 12.96
C THR A 68 15.33 -0.75 11.60
N LEU A 69 14.35 0.16 11.55
CA LEU A 69 13.71 0.58 10.29
C LEU A 69 14.75 1.07 9.25
N GLU A 70 15.71 1.88 9.68
CA GLU A 70 16.77 2.37 8.80
C GLU A 70 17.63 1.23 8.23
N SER A 71 17.95 0.24 9.06
CA SER A 71 18.68 -0.95 8.63
C SER A 71 17.89 -1.76 7.59
N ASP A 72 16.59 -1.94 7.83
CA ASP A 72 15.70 -2.71 6.97
C ASP A 72 15.45 -2.01 5.63
N LEU A 73 15.25 -0.68 5.64
CA LEU A 73 15.19 0.13 4.42
C LEU A 73 16.48 0.00 3.59
N LYS A 74 17.65 0.02 4.24
CA LYS A 74 18.94 -0.20 3.57
C LYS A 74 19.06 -1.63 3.02
N ALA A 75 18.61 -2.64 3.74
CA ALA A 75 18.62 -4.04 3.30
C ALA A 75 17.75 -4.24 2.04
N LEU A 76 16.65 -3.47 1.93
CA LEU A 76 15.78 -3.46 0.75
C LEU A 76 16.23 -2.46 -0.34
N ASN A 77 17.41 -1.82 -0.19
CA ASN A 77 17.97 -0.82 -1.09
C ASN A 77 17.07 0.41 -1.30
N VAL A 78 16.28 0.79 -0.29
CA VAL A 78 15.45 2.00 -0.33
C VAL A 78 16.35 3.20 -0.08
N THR A 79 16.59 3.99 -1.13
CA THR A 79 17.38 5.23 -1.08
C THR A 79 16.56 6.46 -1.43
N HIS A 80 15.35 6.25 -1.96
CA HIS A 80 14.45 7.30 -2.43
C HIS A 80 13.00 6.89 -2.18
N LEU A 81 12.24 7.73 -1.50
CA LEU A 81 10.82 7.62 -1.27
C LEU A 81 10.07 8.68 -2.07
N LYS A 82 9.18 8.27 -2.96
CA LYS A 82 8.29 9.15 -3.72
C LYS A 82 7.29 9.88 -2.83
N GLY A 83 6.96 9.29 -1.71
CA GLY A 83 6.10 9.89 -0.70
C GLY A 83 6.22 9.17 0.64
N VAL A 84 6.05 9.93 1.69
CA VAL A 84 5.90 9.42 3.05
C VAL A 84 4.54 9.89 3.56
N PHE A 85 3.69 8.95 3.95
CA PHE A 85 2.39 9.23 4.55
C PHE A 85 2.48 9.06 6.06
N LEU A 86 2.00 10.03 6.81
CA LEU A 86 1.75 9.89 8.24
C LEU A 86 0.26 9.73 8.47
N THR A 87 -0.14 8.57 9.01
CA THR A 87 -1.56 8.26 9.23
C THR A 87 -2.17 9.13 10.32
N HIS A 88 -1.52 9.22 11.46
CA HIS A 88 -1.89 10.09 12.58
C HIS A 88 -0.67 10.38 13.47
N THR A 89 -0.85 11.17 14.54
CA THR A 89 0.29 11.76 15.26
C THR A 89 0.84 10.93 16.41
N ASP A 90 0.34 9.73 16.62
CA ASP A 90 0.82 8.88 17.71
C ASP A 90 2.27 8.44 17.50
N LYS A 91 2.94 8.16 18.62
CA LYS A 91 4.41 7.97 18.62
C LYS A 91 4.85 6.71 17.90
N ASP A 92 4.02 5.71 17.87
CA ASP A 92 4.25 4.44 17.20
C ASP A 92 3.99 4.49 15.68
N HIS A 93 3.52 5.65 15.18
CA HIS A 93 3.38 5.97 13.75
C HIS A 93 4.33 7.09 13.33
N GLY A 94 4.24 8.25 14.01
CA GLY A 94 5.03 9.43 13.66
C GLY A 94 6.39 9.55 14.34
N GLY A 95 6.72 8.67 15.29
CA GLY A 95 7.90 8.83 16.14
C GLY A 95 9.23 8.85 15.40
N GLY A 96 9.33 8.11 14.31
CA GLY A 96 10.52 8.01 13.47
C GLY A 96 10.66 9.10 12.39
N MET A 97 9.62 9.85 12.08
CA MET A 97 9.55 10.77 10.95
C MET A 97 10.73 11.74 10.83
N VAL A 98 11.12 12.38 11.95
CA VAL A 98 12.25 13.32 11.95
C VAL A 98 13.59 12.61 11.68
N LYS A 99 13.80 11.43 12.28
CA LYS A 99 14.99 10.63 12.01
C LYS A 99 15.03 10.15 10.55
N LEU A 100 13.88 9.82 9.96
CA LEU A 100 13.78 9.47 8.55
C LEU A 100 14.20 10.64 7.66
N ALA A 101 13.72 11.85 7.94
CA ALA A 101 14.13 13.05 7.22
C ALA A 101 15.65 13.33 7.33
N GLU A 102 16.26 12.98 8.47
CA GLU A 102 17.70 13.18 8.73
C GLU A 102 18.57 12.00 8.26
N SER A 103 18.00 10.87 7.83
CA SER A 103 18.73 9.62 7.50
C SER A 103 19.51 9.67 6.20
N GLY A 104 19.23 10.65 5.33
CA GLY A 104 19.79 10.76 3.99
C GLY A 104 19.02 9.99 2.92
N VAL A 105 17.91 9.32 3.26
CA VAL A 105 16.94 8.83 2.26
C VAL A 105 16.31 10.04 1.58
N GLN A 106 16.30 10.07 0.26
CA GLN A 106 15.62 11.15 -0.47
C GLN A 106 14.10 11.00 -0.31
N ILE A 107 13.41 12.11 -0.05
CA ILE A 107 11.94 12.14 0.07
C ILE A 107 11.41 13.23 -0.85
N ASP A 108 10.49 12.88 -1.75
CA ASP A 108 9.92 13.84 -2.70
C ASP A 108 8.69 14.56 -2.14
N ALA A 109 7.90 13.91 -1.26
CA ALA A 109 6.70 14.49 -0.65
C ALA A 109 6.42 13.91 0.74
N ILE A 110 5.82 14.72 1.62
CA ILE A 110 5.27 14.28 2.89
C ILE A 110 3.77 14.56 2.89
N TYR A 111 2.99 13.53 3.15
CA TYR A 111 1.54 13.56 3.24
C TYR A 111 1.09 13.29 4.66
N ALA A 112 0.06 13.98 5.12
CA ALA A 112 -0.56 13.73 6.42
C ALA A 112 -2.04 14.11 6.39
N THR A 113 -2.83 13.55 7.31
CA THR A 113 -4.20 14.00 7.50
C THR A 113 -4.21 15.45 8.01
N GLU A 114 -5.19 16.23 7.57
CA GLU A 114 -5.40 17.57 8.11
C GLU A 114 -5.75 17.44 9.59
N MET A 115 -4.77 17.78 10.42
CA MET A 115 -4.94 17.66 11.84
C MET A 115 -6.03 18.55 12.37
N TYR A 116 -6.83 17.96 13.16
CA TYR A 116 -7.64 18.65 14.13
C TYR A 116 -6.80 18.95 15.37
N TYR A 117 -6.93 20.09 15.95
CA TYR A 117 -6.71 20.45 17.28
C TYR A 117 -5.78 21.53 17.65
N GLU A 118 -6.02 21.91 18.88
CA GLU A 118 -5.25 22.59 19.91
C GLU A 118 -3.74 22.22 19.98
N LYS A 119 -3.29 21.10 19.37
CA LYS A 119 -1.88 20.81 19.17
C LYS A 119 -1.35 21.76 18.09
N SER A 120 -0.41 22.62 18.45
CA SER A 120 0.20 23.51 17.47
C SER A 120 0.91 22.70 16.37
N TYR A 121 0.73 23.10 15.11
CA TYR A 121 1.34 22.46 13.94
C TYR A 121 2.86 22.28 14.05
N ASP A 122 3.56 23.17 14.75
CA ASP A 122 5.00 23.07 15.03
C ASP A 122 5.41 21.84 15.86
N LYS A 123 4.46 21.15 16.46
CA LYS A 123 4.68 19.88 17.18
C LYS A 123 4.37 18.64 16.36
N HIS A 124 3.69 18.81 15.23
CA HIS A 124 3.33 17.70 14.35
C HIS A 124 4.57 17.05 13.75
N GLN A 125 4.64 15.71 13.74
CA GLN A 125 5.83 15.02 13.31
C GLN A 125 6.09 15.17 11.79
N ALA A 126 5.02 15.20 10.97
CA ALA A 126 5.17 15.48 9.55
C ALA A 126 5.71 16.89 9.29
N VAL A 127 5.24 17.91 10.03
CA VAL A 127 5.76 19.28 9.91
C VAL A 127 7.23 19.34 10.29
N LYS A 128 7.65 18.73 11.40
CA LYS A 128 9.05 18.70 11.81
C LYS A 128 9.95 17.99 10.79
N ALA A 129 9.45 16.92 10.18
CA ALA A 129 10.19 16.21 9.15
C ALA A 129 10.28 17.07 7.86
N ALA A 130 9.21 17.74 7.48
CA ALA A 130 9.17 18.66 6.35
C ALA A 130 10.10 19.86 6.55
N ASP A 131 10.09 20.46 7.75
CA ASP A 131 11.02 21.54 8.11
C ASP A 131 12.48 21.11 7.99
N ALA A 132 12.82 19.89 8.39
CA ALA A 132 14.17 19.36 8.29
C ALA A 132 14.62 19.16 6.82
N LEU A 133 13.69 19.04 5.88
CA LEU A 133 13.93 18.85 4.45
C LEU A 133 13.69 20.13 3.63
N ASP A 134 13.34 21.24 4.25
CA ASP A 134 12.95 22.50 3.60
C ASP A 134 11.83 22.31 2.57
N MET A 135 10.77 21.58 2.98
CA MET A 135 9.59 21.29 2.16
C MET A 135 8.29 21.51 2.93
N ASP A 136 7.17 21.52 2.22
CA ASP A 136 5.83 21.62 2.80
C ASP A 136 5.18 20.25 2.99
N VAL A 137 4.28 20.14 3.96
CA VAL A 137 3.39 18.98 4.11
C VAL A 137 2.19 19.15 3.18
N THR A 138 1.86 18.10 2.42
CA THR A 138 0.60 18.02 1.69
C THR A 138 -0.47 17.42 2.60
N TRP A 139 -1.44 18.24 2.96
CA TRP A 139 -2.55 17.83 3.83
C TRP A 139 -3.65 17.15 3.01
N LEU A 140 -4.01 15.94 3.43
CA LEU A 140 -4.97 15.09 2.74
C LEU A 140 -6.30 14.98 3.49
N ARG A 141 -7.36 14.74 2.73
CA ARG A 141 -8.73 14.53 3.21
C ARG A 141 -9.37 13.36 2.48
N ALA A 142 -10.42 12.80 3.04
CA ALA A 142 -11.22 11.79 2.38
C ALA A 142 -11.68 12.26 0.98
N GLY A 143 -11.46 11.41 -0.01
CA GLY A 143 -11.73 11.67 -1.44
C GLY A 143 -10.51 12.17 -2.23
N ASP A 144 -9.41 12.56 -1.58
CA ASP A 144 -8.17 12.89 -2.29
C ASP A 144 -7.55 11.64 -2.92
N VAL A 145 -6.92 11.84 -4.09
CA VAL A 145 -6.26 10.76 -4.84
C VAL A 145 -4.85 11.19 -5.19
N ILE A 146 -3.88 10.38 -4.83
CA ILE A 146 -2.47 10.56 -5.17
C ILE A 146 -2.12 9.58 -6.28
N ASP A 147 -1.87 10.10 -7.48
CA ASP A 147 -1.40 9.31 -8.61
C ASP A 147 0.05 8.86 -8.36
N ALA A 148 0.24 7.55 -8.27
CA ALA A 148 1.55 6.94 -8.05
C ALA A 148 2.22 6.48 -9.37
N GLY A 149 1.60 6.77 -10.52
CA GLY A 149 2.08 6.36 -11.84
C GLY A 149 1.81 4.88 -12.14
N SER A 150 2.08 4.47 -13.37
CA SER A 150 1.92 3.07 -13.83
C SER A 150 0.53 2.47 -13.58
N GLY A 151 -0.51 3.29 -13.51
CA GLY A 151 -1.88 2.85 -13.18
C GLY A 151 -2.11 2.58 -11.70
N CYS A 152 -1.19 3.02 -10.83
CA CYS A 152 -1.30 2.93 -9.39
C CYS A 152 -1.78 4.26 -8.80
N ALA A 153 -2.60 4.18 -7.76
CA ALA A 153 -3.07 5.35 -7.03
C ALA A 153 -3.37 5.01 -5.56
N PHE A 154 -3.10 5.96 -4.68
CA PHE A 154 -3.59 5.96 -3.31
C PHE A 154 -4.83 6.85 -3.24
N GLU A 155 -5.95 6.29 -2.82
CA GLU A 155 -7.17 7.02 -2.52
C GLU A 155 -7.36 7.12 -1.01
N VAL A 156 -7.68 8.30 -0.51
CA VAL A 156 -7.95 8.56 0.90
C VAL A 156 -9.42 8.24 1.18
N LEU A 157 -9.68 7.25 2.03
CA LEU A 157 -11.02 6.86 2.46
C LEU A 157 -11.45 7.48 3.79
N GLY A 158 -10.50 7.83 4.66
CA GLY A 158 -10.71 8.44 5.97
C GLY A 158 -9.55 9.37 6.36
N PRO A 159 -9.75 10.22 7.38
CA PRO A 159 -10.99 10.41 8.13
C PRO A 159 -12.02 11.22 7.33
N LEU A 160 -13.32 10.91 7.52
CA LEU A 160 -14.42 11.71 6.95
C LEU A 160 -14.81 12.87 7.87
N THR A 161 -14.80 12.61 9.18
CA THR A 161 -14.92 13.63 10.22
C THR A 161 -13.72 13.54 11.15
N LEU A 162 -13.38 14.63 11.81
CA LEU A 162 -12.27 14.65 12.75
C LEU A 162 -12.81 14.44 14.16
N ASP A 163 -12.25 13.44 14.86
CA ASP A 163 -12.57 13.18 16.26
C ASP A 163 -11.73 14.11 17.18
N GLU A 164 -12.41 14.88 18.03
CA GLU A 164 -11.76 15.80 18.98
C GLU A 164 -11.20 15.10 20.21
N GLN A 165 -11.51 13.85 20.42
CA GLN A 165 -11.21 13.13 21.65
C GLN A 165 -10.23 11.98 21.44
N ASP A 166 -10.25 11.38 20.26
CA ASP A 166 -9.40 10.25 19.93
C ASP A 166 -8.65 10.46 18.59
N GLU A 167 -7.32 10.51 18.68
CA GLU A 167 -6.46 10.71 17.52
C GLU A 167 -6.42 9.50 16.59
N ASN A 168 -6.68 8.29 17.11
CA ASN A 168 -6.75 7.09 16.30
C ASN A 168 -7.86 7.19 15.24
N ASN A 169 -9.02 7.75 15.61
CA ASN A 169 -10.16 8.01 14.72
C ASN A 169 -9.92 9.17 13.73
N ASN A 170 -8.70 9.68 13.66
CA ASN A 170 -8.25 10.63 12.65
C ASN A 170 -7.18 10.00 11.74
N SER A 171 -7.13 8.70 11.65
CA SER A 171 -6.16 7.96 10.85
C SER A 171 -6.37 8.21 9.35
N LEU A 172 -5.29 8.49 8.64
CA LEU A 172 -5.32 8.52 7.19
C LEU A 172 -5.49 7.10 6.66
N VAL A 173 -6.71 6.74 6.31
CA VAL A 173 -7.02 5.43 5.73
C VAL A 173 -6.82 5.48 4.22
N LEU A 174 -5.92 4.64 3.72
CA LEU A 174 -5.50 4.62 2.32
C LEU A 174 -5.95 3.34 1.62
N ARG A 175 -6.59 3.51 0.46
CA ARG A 175 -6.81 2.44 -0.51
C ARG A 175 -5.79 2.55 -1.63
N LEU A 176 -4.92 1.57 -1.75
CA LEU A 176 -4.03 1.43 -2.89
C LEU A 176 -4.73 0.60 -3.97
N THR A 177 -4.78 1.15 -5.18
CA THR A 177 -5.21 0.43 -6.39
C THR A 177 -4.03 0.31 -7.33
N THR A 178 -3.76 -0.88 -7.84
CA THR A 178 -2.73 -1.16 -8.82
C THR A 178 -3.28 -2.08 -9.91
N PRO A 179 -2.61 -2.20 -11.07
CA PRO A 179 -2.96 -3.24 -12.07
C PRO A 179 -2.86 -4.66 -11.53
N GLU A 180 -2.06 -4.88 -10.48
CA GLU A 180 -1.76 -6.21 -9.92
C GLU A 180 -2.68 -6.60 -8.76
N GLY A 181 -3.41 -5.64 -8.18
CA GLY A 181 -4.30 -5.88 -7.04
C GLY A 181 -4.52 -4.64 -6.19
N THR A 182 -5.20 -4.83 -5.07
CA THR A 182 -5.64 -3.76 -4.18
C THR A 182 -5.19 -3.99 -2.75
N ALA A 183 -4.90 -2.91 -2.04
CA ALA A 183 -4.58 -2.96 -0.62
C ALA A 183 -5.34 -1.89 0.16
N LEU A 184 -5.69 -2.21 1.40
CA LEU A 184 -6.28 -1.28 2.34
C LEU A 184 -5.34 -1.13 3.55
N LEU A 185 -4.99 0.12 3.87
CA LEU A 185 -4.06 0.48 4.95
C LEU A 185 -4.83 1.36 5.93
N MET A 186 -5.08 0.83 7.13
CA MET A 186 -6.08 1.39 8.05
C MET A 186 -5.52 2.38 9.08
N GLY A 187 -4.18 2.47 9.23
CA GLY A 187 -3.62 3.15 10.40
C GLY A 187 -4.16 2.53 11.68
N ASP A 188 -4.59 3.38 12.60
CA ASP A 188 -5.21 2.95 13.86
C ASP A 188 -6.72 3.30 13.93
N ALA A 189 -7.38 3.48 12.77
CA ALA A 189 -8.81 3.76 12.68
C ALA A 189 -9.62 2.78 13.55
N GLU A 190 -10.34 3.32 14.53
CA GLU A 190 -11.18 2.54 15.43
C GLU A 190 -12.60 2.35 14.86
N LEU A 191 -13.49 1.74 15.65
CA LEU A 191 -14.84 1.36 15.19
C LEU A 191 -15.68 2.56 14.73
N GLU A 192 -15.46 3.75 15.28
CA GLU A 192 -16.18 4.97 14.93
C GLU A 192 -15.80 5.42 13.51
N GLU A 193 -14.51 5.56 13.21
CA GLU A 193 -14.02 5.93 11.88
C GLU A 193 -14.34 4.83 10.87
N GLU A 194 -14.16 3.56 11.25
CA GLU A 194 -14.54 2.41 10.42
C GLU A 194 -16.01 2.47 9.99
N ALA A 195 -16.91 2.81 10.92
CA ALA A 195 -18.35 2.90 10.62
C ALA A 195 -18.65 4.04 9.62
N GLU A 196 -17.97 5.17 9.72
CA GLU A 196 -18.09 6.27 8.76
C GLU A 196 -17.59 5.85 7.37
N ILE A 197 -16.45 5.18 7.28
CA ILE A 197 -15.88 4.67 6.03
C ILE A 197 -16.82 3.65 5.39
N ILE A 198 -17.36 2.71 6.16
CA ILE A 198 -18.37 1.74 5.67
C ILE A 198 -19.57 2.48 5.08
N ALA A 199 -20.07 3.48 5.78
CA ALA A 199 -21.25 4.24 5.31
C ALA A 199 -20.99 5.03 4.02
N ALA A 200 -19.77 5.54 3.84
CA ALA A 200 -19.42 6.42 2.72
C ALA A 200 -18.84 5.67 1.51
N SER A 201 -18.16 4.55 1.72
CA SER A 201 -17.26 3.93 0.73
C SER A 201 -17.34 2.39 0.74
N ALA A 202 -18.48 1.79 1.07
CA ALA A 202 -18.64 0.33 1.12
C ALA A 202 -18.23 -0.40 -0.17
N ASP A 203 -18.43 0.23 -1.32
CA ASP A 203 -18.08 -0.29 -2.64
C ASP A 203 -16.57 -0.25 -2.96
N LYS A 204 -15.78 0.39 -2.10
CA LYS A 204 -14.32 0.54 -2.24
C LYS A 204 -13.53 -0.30 -1.22
N LEU A 205 -14.20 -1.04 -0.35
CA LEU A 205 -13.53 -1.75 0.76
C LEU A 205 -12.92 -3.08 0.34
N ASP A 206 -13.44 -3.75 -0.70
CA ASP A 206 -12.88 -5.02 -1.19
C ASP A 206 -11.39 -4.85 -1.55
N ALA A 207 -10.52 -5.66 -0.93
CA ALA A 207 -9.08 -5.55 -1.11
C ALA A 207 -8.36 -6.89 -0.89
N ASP A 208 -7.33 -7.16 -1.70
CA ASP A 208 -6.53 -8.38 -1.64
C ASP A 208 -5.63 -8.42 -0.38
N TYR A 209 -5.14 -7.25 0.04
CA TYR A 209 -4.30 -7.06 1.21
C TYR A 209 -4.95 -6.09 2.21
N LEU A 210 -4.89 -6.43 3.48
CA LEU A 210 -5.31 -5.56 4.58
C LEU A 210 -4.18 -5.37 5.59
N LYS A 211 -3.72 -4.12 5.79
CA LYS A 211 -3.05 -3.75 7.04
C LYS A 211 -4.11 -3.50 8.09
N VAL A 212 -4.17 -4.36 9.07
CA VAL A 212 -5.20 -4.35 10.11
C VAL A 212 -5.09 -3.11 10.97
N ALA A 213 -6.23 -2.50 11.29
CA ALA A 213 -6.30 -1.31 12.12
C ALA A 213 -5.80 -1.55 13.54
N HIS A 214 -5.27 -0.52 14.15
CA HIS A 214 -4.92 -0.40 15.57
C HIS A 214 -4.19 -1.64 16.11
N HIS A 215 -3.21 -2.12 15.33
CA HIS A 215 -2.38 -3.29 15.66
C HIS A 215 -3.18 -4.55 16.03
N GLY A 216 -4.40 -4.68 15.47
CA GLY A 216 -5.29 -5.79 15.74
C GLY A 216 -5.87 -5.81 17.15
N ARG A 217 -6.08 -4.66 17.77
CA ARG A 217 -6.82 -4.53 19.04
C ARG A 217 -8.33 -4.74 18.81
N ASP A 218 -9.04 -5.05 19.88
CA ASP A 218 -10.47 -5.36 19.85
C ASP A 218 -11.39 -4.11 19.82
N ASP A 219 -10.83 -2.91 19.84
CA ASP A 219 -11.48 -1.62 19.61
C ASP A 219 -11.56 -1.20 18.15
N ALA A 220 -11.03 -2.04 17.23
CA ALA A 220 -11.05 -1.84 15.78
C ALA A 220 -11.40 -3.14 15.04
N THR A 221 -11.67 -3.05 13.75
CA THR A 221 -11.91 -4.19 12.85
C THR A 221 -13.18 -4.99 13.22
N SER A 222 -14.36 -4.44 12.90
CA SER A 222 -15.63 -5.13 13.10
C SER A 222 -15.80 -6.33 12.16
N ALA A 223 -16.68 -7.27 12.55
CA ALA A 223 -17.04 -8.41 11.70
C ALA A 223 -17.73 -7.98 10.38
N ALA A 224 -18.37 -6.82 10.34
CA ALA A 224 -18.96 -6.28 9.11
C ALA A 224 -17.86 -5.81 8.17
N PHE A 225 -16.90 -5.05 8.69
CA PHE A 225 -15.74 -4.56 7.95
C PHE A 225 -14.89 -5.71 7.39
N ALA A 226 -14.49 -6.66 8.23
CA ALA A 226 -13.68 -7.80 7.80
C ALA A 226 -14.33 -8.56 6.62
N ARG A 227 -15.67 -8.74 6.65
CA ARG A 227 -16.40 -9.37 5.53
C ARG A 227 -16.51 -8.51 4.29
N MET A 228 -16.55 -7.17 4.42
CA MET A 228 -16.58 -6.26 3.27
C MET A 228 -15.23 -6.16 2.59
N VAL A 229 -14.16 -6.15 3.38
CA VAL A 229 -12.79 -6.14 2.84
C VAL A 229 -12.45 -7.50 2.23
N SER A 230 -12.84 -8.61 2.88
CA SER A 230 -12.62 -9.99 2.43
C SER A 230 -11.18 -10.25 1.96
N PRO A 231 -10.16 -9.86 2.74
CA PRO A 231 -8.79 -9.87 2.26
C PRO A 231 -8.25 -11.29 2.12
N GLN A 232 -7.36 -11.50 1.15
CA GLN A 232 -6.62 -12.76 1.03
C GLN A 232 -5.53 -12.85 2.11
N ILE A 233 -4.86 -11.72 2.38
CA ILE A 233 -3.85 -11.58 3.43
C ILE A 233 -4.19 -10.37 4.31
N ALA A 234 -4.20 -10.59 5.63
CA ALA A 234 -4.28 -9.55 6.63
C ALA A 234 -3.00 -9.52 7.48
N VAL A 235 -2.42 -8.34 7.67
CA VAL A 235 -1.17 -8.16 8.40
C VAL A 235 -1.39 -7.30 9.63
N ILE A 236 -0.93 -7.79 10.77
CA ILE A 236 -0.97 -7.10 12.06
C ILE A 236 0.48 -6.73 12.45
N SER A 237 0.76 -5.44 12.56
CA SER A 237 2.05 -4.94 13.07
C SER A 237 1.99 -4.84 14.58
N THR A 238 2.70 -5.71 15.28
CA THR A 238 2.75 -5.68 16.74
C THR A 238 3.90 -6.48 17.32
N ASP A 239 4.18 -6.24 18.60
CA ASP A 239 4.95 -7.09 19.49
C ASP A 239 4.09 -7.34 20.74
N ARG A 240 3.58 -8.57 20.87
CA ARG A 240 2.70 -8.97 21.98
C ARG A 240 3.40 -9.05 23.32
N THR A 241 4.74 -8.99 23.35
CA THR A 241 5.50 -8.87 24.58
C THR A 241 5.35 -7.47 25.18
N ASP A 242 5.39 -6.45 24.33
CA ASP A 242 5.23 -5.04 24.73
C ASP A 242 3.75 -4.66 24.91
N GLU A 243 2.85 -5.19 24.05
CA GLU A 243 1.40 -4.90 24.09
C GLU A 243 0.57 -6.18 23.98
N PRO A 244 0.28 -6.85 25.10
CA PRO A 244 -0.45 -8.14 25.11
C PRO A 244 -1.89 -8.08 24.60
N ARG A 245 -2.49 -6.87 24.46
CA ARG A 245 -3.83 -6.69 23.90
C ARG A 245 -3.84 -6.58 22.38
N SER A 246 -2.69 -6.35 21.76
CA SER A 246 -2.56 -6.32 20.29
C SER A 246 -2.61 -7.73 19.73
N ALA A 247 -2.97 -7.82 18.45
CA ALA A 247 -3.31 -9.08 17.79
C ALA A 247 -4.31 -9.89 18.63
N ALA A 248 -5.41 -9.22 19.03
CA ALA A 248 -6.47 -9.84 19.82
C ALA A 248 -6.99 -11.08 19.11
N THR A 249 -7.15 -12.18 19.85
CA THR A 249 -7.64 -13.46 19.29
C THR A 249 -9.00 -13.31 18.62
N SER A 250 -9.87 -12.42 19.14
CA SER A 250 -11.15 -12.08 18.52
C SER A 250 -11.00 -11.47 17.13
N VAL A 251 -10.05 -10.54 16.94
CA VAL A 251 -9.78 -9.89 15.65
C VAL A 251 -9.18 -10.88 14.66
N ILE A 252 -8.22 -11.70 15.11
CA ILE A 252 -7.67 -12.78 14.27
C ILE A 252 -8.79 -13.70 13.78
N ALA A 253 -9.66 -14.16 14.67
CA ALA A 253 -10.77 -15.04 14.31
C ALA A 253 -11.76 -14.40 13.32
N LEU A 254 -12.06 -13.10 13.47
CA LEU A 254 -12.91 -12.37 12.53
C LEU A 254 -12.30 -12.30 11.11
N LEU A 255 -11.00 -12.10 11.02
CA LEU A 255 -10.27 -12.03 9.75
C LEU A 255 -10.18 -13.42 9.09
N GLU A 256 -9.88 -14.46 9.87
CA GLU A 256 -9.87 -15.85 9.40
C GLU A 256 -11.28 -16.31 8.95
N ASP A 257 -12.33 -15.94 9.69
CA ASP A 257 -13.73 -16.19 9.29
C ASP A 257 -14.12 -15.45 8.00
N ALA A 258 -13.48 -14.30 7.71
CA ALA A 258 -13.63 -13.58 6.45
C ALA A 258 -12.81 -14.19 5.30
N GLY A 259 -11.97 -15.18 5.58
CA GLY A 259 -11.18 -15.91 4.59
C GLY A 259 -9.70 -15.50 4.51
N ALA A 260 -9.23 -14.59 5.35
CA ALA A 260 -7.87 -14.10 5.33
C ALA A 260 -6.84 -15.09 5.91
N ALA A 261 -5.67 -15.15 5.31
CA ALA A 261 -4.48 -15.62 5.99
C ALA A 261 -3.92 -14.47 6.85
N VAL A 262 -3.83 -14.66 8.17
CA VAL A 262 -3.40 -13.62 9.10
C VAL A 262 -1.93 -13.79 9.46
N TYR A 263 -1.13 -12.74 9.27
CA TYR A 263 0.29 -12.70 9.62
C TYR A 263 0.58 -11.58 10.61
N ILE A 264 1.49 -11.85 11.57
CA ILE A 264 1.90 -10.90 12.61
C ILE A 264 3.38 -10.61 12.45
N THR A 265 3.76 -9.32 12.43
CA THR A 265 5.13 -8.89 12.11
C THR A 265 6.17 -9.46 13.06
N GLU A 266 5.86 -9.66 14.35
CA GLU A 266 6.80 -10.21 15.34
C GLU A 266 7.32 -11.63 15.02
N HIS A 267 6.68 -12.34 14.09
CA HIS A 267 7.08 -13.69 13.70
C HIS A 267 8.09 -13.72 12.54
N PHE A 268 8.49 -12.57 12.01
CA PHE A 268 9.38 -12.42 10.86
C PHE A 268 10.54 -11.50 11.22
N GLU A 269 11.75 -11.80 10.74
CA GLU A 269 12.94 -11.02 11.09
C GLU A 269 12.85 -9.58 10.59
N LEU A 270 12.61 -9.39 9.29
CA LEU A 270 12.45 -8.08 8.68
C LEU A 270 11.01 -7.54 8.81
N GLY A 271 10.03 -8.42 8.81
CA GLY A 271 8.60 -8.12 8.79
C GLY A 271 7.85 -8.94 7.74
N VAL A 272 6.55 -8.69 7.60
CA VAL A 272 5.70 -9.42 6.66
C VAL A 272 5.81 -8.79 5.28
N ARG A 273 6.26 -9.56 4.29
CA ARG A 273 6.40 -9.14 2.90
C ARG A 273 5.35 -9.82 2.03
N VAL A 274 4.57 -9.04 1.30
CA VAL A 274 3.49 -9.52 0.44
C VAL A 274 3.65 -8.95 -0.96
N ARG A 275 3.52 -9.81 -1.98
CA ARG A 275 3.43 -9.43 -3.39
C ARG A 275 1.99 -9.46 -3.84
N LEU A 276 1.60 -8.44 -4.61
CA LEU A 276 0.35 -8.46 -5.37
C LEU A 276 0.67 -8.79 -6.83
N THR A 277 -0.05 -9.77 -7.40
CA THR A 277 0.10 -10.19 -8.81
C THR A 277 -1.22 -10.78 -9.30
N ASP A 278 -1.77 -10.25 -10.40
CA ASP A 278 -3.00 -10.73 -11.02
C ASP A 278 -4.18 -10.88 -10.04
N GLY A 279 -4.39 -9.91 -9.14
CA GLY A 279 -5.44 -9.94 -8.11
C GLY A 279 -5.21 -10.98 -7.00
N LYS A 280 -3.96 -11.39 -6.78
CA LYS A 280 -3.58 -12.29 -5.69
C LYS A 280 -2.58 -11.63 -4.77
N ALA A 281 -2.77 -11.87 -3.47
CA ALA A 281 -1.80 -11.53 -2.45
C ALA A 281 -1.00 -12.79 -2.05
N GLU A 282 0.31 -12.74 -2.17
CA GLU A 282 1.19 -13.86 -1.88
C GLU A 282 2.28 -13.45 -0.88
N LEU A 283 2.43 -14.24 0.20
CA LEU A 283 3.53 -14.05 1.15
C LEU A 283 4.85 -14.33 0.44
N ILE A 284 5.79 -13.38 0.51
CA ILE A 284 7.16 -13.59 0.07
C ILE A 284 7.91 -14.28 1.20
N ALA A 285 8.41 -15.49 0.96
CA ALA A 285 9.23 -16.20 1.95
C ALA A 285 10.54 -15.43 2.21
N GLU A 286 10.99 -15.44 3.47
CA GLU A 286 12.30 -14.94 3.89
C GLU A 286 13.46 -15.78 3.33
#